data_e88d1d683eca112008f73d1280477db9
#
_entry.id   e88d1d683eca112008f73d1280477db9
#
_cell.length_a   1.000
_cell.length_b   1.000
_cell.length_c   1.000
_cell.angle_alpha   90.00
_cell.angle_beta   90.00
_cell.angle_gamma   90.00
#
_symmetry.space_group_name_H-M   'P 1'
#
loop_
_entity.id
_entity.type
_entity.pdbx_description
1 polymer ?
#
loop_
_entity_poly.entity_id
_entity_poly.type
_entity_poly.pdbx_seq_one_letter_code
_entity_poly.pdbx_strand_id
1 'polypeptide(L)'
;SGIEPKLSFDVDFTGMKAGDVLEGSLTVCTNMGEKALPFSFAIMQKKVQLPAGEAFTLDSFAQLAKEHYEKAYAMFCSRSFTRTIEKQYPQFEALNRGLRSKTMSMELMEEFLISTGKKNAIKYELKKERQEFSKIASVIQEQIEIVKNGWGYSQIEVFSDAAFLQPEQSLIRPDDFLGSSFTLDYLIDPARMHAGHNFGRIILKSGNWKKTFEVTARKFTAKEIDHRAHIQKKEIARLYQDYLD
;
A
#
# COMPACT_ATOMS: atom_id res chain seq x y z
N SER A 1 3.45 -20.41 -56.76
CA SER A 1 3.39 -19.70 -55.46
C SER A 1 3.43 -18.21 -55.76
N GLY A 2 2.26 -17.57 -55.74
CA GLY A 2 2.14 -16.13 -55.89
C GLY A 2 2.65 -15.43 -54.63
N ILE A 3 3.56 -14.49 -54.83
CA ILE A 3 3.96 -13.55 -53.77
C ILE A 3 2.79 -12.57 -53.65
N GLU A 4 2.07 -12.60 -52.52
CA GLU A 4 1.08 -11.57 -52.21
C GLU A 4 1.80 -10.31 -51.81
N PRO A 5 1.78 -9.23 -52.58
CA PRO A 5 2.39 -7.98 -52.20
C PRO A 5 1.62 -7.35 -51.05
N LYS A 6 2.32 -7.06 -49.93
CA LYS A 6 1.76 -6.38 -48.78
C LYS A 6 2.06 -4.89 -48.86
N LEU A 7 1.01 -4.08 -48.90
CA LEU A 7 1.11 -2.63 -48.84
C LEU A 7 0.89 -2.16 -47.39
N SER A 8 1.80 -1.33 -46.88
CA SER A 8 1.65 -0.70 -45.54
C SER A 8 1.71 0.82 -45.74
N PHE A 9 0.87 1.53 -45.01
CA PHE A 9 0.86 2.99 -45.00
C PHE A 9 0.49 3.49 -43.59
N ASP A 10 1.03 4.62 -43.23
CA ASP A 10 0.73 5.27 -41.96
C ASP A 10 -0.33 6.36 -42.14
N VAL A 11 -1.21 6.49 -41.16
CA VAL A 11 -2.26 7.50 -41.16
C VAL A 11 -2.05 8.42 -39.97
N ASP A 12 -1.89 9.72 -40.23
CA ASP A 12 -1.81 10.72 -39.18
C ASP A 12 -3.22 11.19 -38.78
N PHE A 13 -3.56 10.92 -37.53
CA PHE A 13 -4.84 11.36 -36.91
C PHE A 13 -4.71 12.63 -36.07
N THR A 14 -3.62 13.39 -36.23
CA THR A 14 -3.39 14.62 -35.44
C THR A 14 -4.49 15.62 -35.71
N GLY A 15 -5.14 16.09 -34.62
CA GLY A 15 -6.23 17.07 -34.68
C GLY A 15 -7.63 16.49 -34.89
N MET A 16 -7.77 15.19 -35.16
CA MET A 16 -9.08 14.55 -35.32
C MET A 16 -9.75 14.24 -33.96
N LYS A 17 -11.08 14.29 -33.93
CA LYS A 17 -11.91 14.04 -32.74
C LYS A 17 -12.70 12.74 -32.89
N ALA A 18 -13.13 12.18 -31.75
CA ALA A 18 -14.02 11.03 -31.76
C ALA A 18 -15.34 11.39 -32.47
N GLY A 19 -15.71 10.58 -33.45
CA GLY A 19 -16.85 10.80 -34.35
C GLY A 19 -16.44 11.28 -35.74
N ASP A 20 -15.19 11.77 -35.91
CA ASP A 20 -14.70 12.14 -37.23
C ASP A 20 -14.44 10.90 -38.09
N VAL A 21 -14.65 11.04 -39.38
CA VAL A 21 -14.39 10.00 -40.37
C VAL A 21 -13.35 10.52 -41.34
N LEU A 22 -12.25 9.78 -41.50
CA LEU A 22 -11.24 10.05 -42.52
C LEU A 22 -11.49 9.10 -43.70
N GLU A 23 -11.84 9.66 -44.83
CA GLU A 23 -12.01 8.92 -46.07
C GLU A 23 -10.93 9.29 -47.07
N GLY A 24 -10.52 8.32 -47.87
CA GLY A 24 -9.50 8.55 -48.89
C GLY A 24 -9.43 7.39 -49.86
N SER A 25 -8.52 7.51 -50.79
CA SER A 25 -8.27 6.48 -51.79
C SER A 25 -6.78 6.38 -52.09
N LEU A 26 -6.26 5.19 -52.08
CA LEU A 26 -4.91 4.84 -52.54
C LEU A 26 -4.98 4.41 -53.97
N THR A 27 -4.26 5.11 -54.87
CA THR A 27 -4.14 4.67 -56.28
C THR A 27 -2.90 3.82 -56.44
N VAL A 28 -3.10 2.57 -56.80
CA VAL A 28 -2.02 1.63 -57.12
C VAL A 28 -1.85 1.59 -58.65
N CYS A 29 -0.70 2.05 -59.12
CA CYS A 29 -0.35 2.00 -60.55
C CYS A 29 0.43 0.72 -60.86
N THR A 30 -0.03 -0.04 -61.79
CA THR A 30 0.59 -1.28 -62.26
C THR A 30 0.79 -1.22 -63.77
N ASN A 31 1.55 -2.15 -64.33
CA ASN A 31 1.67 -2.35 -65.78
C ASN A 31 0.36 -2.75 -66.48
N MET A 32 -0.67 -3.09 -65.70
CA MET A 32 -2.03 -3.43 -66.19
C MET A 32 -3.04 -2.27 -65.97
N GLY A 33 -2.60 -1.12 -65.54
CA GLY A 33 -3.43 0.05 -65.25
C GLY A 33 -3.43 0.52 -63.81
N GLU A 34 -4.26 1.48 -63.55
CA GLU A 34 -4.43 2.09 -62.23
C GLU A 34 -5.65 1.47 -61.52
N LYS A 35 -5.49 1.19 -60.23
CA LYS A 35 -6.57 0.73 -59.41
C LYS A 35 -6.68 1.58 -58.13
N ALA A 36 -7.84 2.18 -57.93
CA ALA A 36 -8.14 2.94 -56.70
C ALA A 36 -8.64 1.98 -55.63
N LEU A 37 -8.05 2.06 -54.44
CA LEU A 37 -8.41 1.35 -53.23
C LEU A 37 -8.98 2.35 -52.23
N PRO A 38 -10.30 2.48 -52.10
CA PRO A 38 -10.89 3.39 -51.13
C PRO A 38 -10.67 2.87 -49.71
N PHE A 39 -10.47 3.76 -48.76
CA PHE A 39 -10.43 3.45 -47.36
C PHE A 39 -11.27 4.46 -46.55
N SER A 40 -11.80 4.01 -45.42
CA SER A 40 -12.51 4.84 -44.46
C SER A 40 -12.12 4.45 -43.05
N PHE A 41 -11.65 5.41 -42.25
CA PHE A 41 -11.32 5.24 -40.85
C PHE A 41 -12.26 6.08 -39.98
N ALA A 42 -13.09 5.45 -39.17
CA ALA A 42 -13.89 6.11 -38.19
C ALA A 42 -13.13 6.25 -36.86
N ILE A 43 -12.96 7.47 -36.37
CA ILE A 43 -12.34 7.71 -35.06
C ILE A 43 -13.37 7.38 -33.99
N MET A 44 -13.25 6.20 -33.41
CA MET A 44 -14.11 5.78 -32.31
C MET A 44 -13.55 6.15 -30.96
N GLN A 45 -14.42 6.63 -30.08
CA GLN A 45 -14.03 6.83 -28.69
C GLN A 45 -13.87 5.47 -28.02
N LYS A 46 -12.67 5.16 -27.57
CA LYS A 46 -12.44 3.95 -26.78
C LYS A 46 -13.21 4.08 -25.47
N LYS A 47 -14.30 3.33 -25.34
CA LYS A 47 -15.01 3.22 -24.06
C LYS A 47 -14.14 2.47 -23.08
N VAL A 48 -14.15 2.89 -21.83
CA VAL A 48 -13.54 2.08 -20.74
C VAL A 48 -14.38 0.82 -20.64
N GLN A 49 -13.74 -0.32 -20.86
CA GLN A 49 -14.34 -1.63 -20.63
C GLN A 49 -13.58 -2.30 -19.50
N LEU A 50 -14.30 -2.92 -18.60
CA LEU A 50 -13.73 -3.80 -17.61
C LEU A 50 -13.15 -5.05 -18.27
N PRO A 51 -12.20 -5.76 -17.64
CA PRO A 51 -11.58 -6.96 -18.22
C PRO A 51 -12.58 -8.03 -18.69
N ALA A 52 -13.77 -8.08 -18.08
CA ALA A 52 -14.86 -8.99 -18.45
C ALA A 52 -15.76 -8.46 -19.58
N GLY A 53 -15.46 -7.29 -20.19
CA GLY A 53 -16.32 -6.68 -21.23
C GLY A 53 -17.55 -5.96 -20.69
N GLU A 54 -17.72 -5.86 -19.40
CA GLU A 54 -18.84 -5.19 -18.75
C GLU A 54 -18.79 -3.66 -18.92
N ALA A 55 -19.96 -3.03 -18.88
CA ALA A 55 -20.07 -1.57 -18.89
C ALA A 55 -19.41 -1.00 -17.62
N PHE A 56 -18.62 0.09 -17.81
CA PHE A 56 -18.00 0.78 -16.69
C PHE A 56 -19.07 1.43 -15.80
N THR A 57 -19.03 1.08 -14.51
CA THR A 57 -19.67 1.82 -13.42
C THR A 57 -18.64 2.03 -12.30
N LEU A 58 -18.89 3.00 -11.40
CA LEU A 58 -18.01 3.17 -10.24
C LEU A 58 -18.05 1.95 -9.30
N ASP A 59 -19.18 1.24 -9.24
CA ASP A 59 -19.30 0.03 -8.44
C ASP A 59 -18.49 -1.12 -9.04
N SER A 60 -18.57 -1.31 -10.37
CA SER A 60 -17.76 -2.32 -11.04
C SER A 60 -16.27 -1.99 -11.02
N PHE A 61 -15.90 -0.70 -11.04
CA PHE A 61 -14.52 -0.28 -10.81
C PHE A 61 -14.04 -0.57 -9.37
N ALA A 62 -14.88 -0.31 -8.36
CA ALA A 62 -14.55 -0.64 -6.98
C ALA A 62 -14.41 -2.15 -6.76
N GLN A 63 -15.27 -2.95 -7.41
CA GLN A 63 -15.15 -4.41 -7.38
C GLN A 63 -13.85 -4.89 -8.02
N LEU A 64 -13.49 -4.34 -9.20
CA LEU A 64 -12.21 -4.62 -9.84
C LEU A 64 -11.02 -4.24 -8.93
N ALA A 65 -11.10 -3.09 -8.23
CA ALA A 65 -10.07 -2.67 -7.29
C ALA A 65 -9.96 -3.61 -6.08
N LYS A 66 -11.06 -4.19 -5.63
CA LYS A 66 -11.07 -5.15 -4.53
C LYS A 66 -10.43 -6.50 -4.94
N GLU A 67 -10.66 -6.97 -6.15
CA GLU A 67 -10.20 -8.27 -6.64
C GLU A 67 -8.82 -8.20 -7.28
N HIS A 68 -8.54 -7.11 -8.02
CA HIS A 68 -7.32 -6.94 -8.82
C HIS A 68 -6.84 -5.49 -8.76
N TYR A 69 -6.26 -5.10 -7.64
CA TYR A 69 -5.90 -3.72 -7.32
C TYR A 69 -5.00 -3.07 -8.39
N GLU A 70 -3.97 -3.77 -8.85
CA GLU A 70 -3.04 -3.25 -9.88
C GLU A 70 -3.72 -3.02 -11.22
N LYS A 71 -4.64 -3.90 -11.63
CA LYS A 71 -5.41 -3.73 -12.87
C LYS A 71 -6.34 -2.51 -12.78
N ALA A 72 -6.97 -2.32 -11.62
CA ALA A 72 -7.79 -1.14 -11.37
C ALA A 72 -6.93 0.13 -11.36
N TYR A 73 -5.74 0.09 -10.79
CA TYR A 73 -4.80 1.21 -10.80
C TYR A 73 -4.35 1.57 -12.21
N ALA A 74 -3.99 0.59 -13.04
CA ALA A 74 -3.66 0.82 -14.43
C ALA A 74 -4.83 1.46 -15.21
N MET A 75 -6.07 1.02 -14.93
CA MET A 75 -7.28 1.63 -15.49
C MET A 75 -7.46 3.05 -14.98
N PHE A 76 -7.34 3.30 -13.68
CA PHE A 76 -7.42 4.62 -13.06
C PHE A 76 -6.45 5.61 -13.69
N CYS A 77 -5.23 5.21 -14.01
CA CYS A 77 -4.22 6.04 -14.66
C CYS A 77 -4.54 6.38 -16.13
N SER A 78 -5.48 5.68 -16.77
CA SER A 78 -5.76 5.83 -18.19
C SER A 78 -6.52 7.12 -18.52
N ARG A 79 -6.25 7.70 -19.70
CA ARG A 79 -7.02 8.85 -20.24
C ARG A 79 -8.50 8.51 -20.48
N SER A 80 -8.79 7.25 -20.81
CA SER A 80 -10.16 6.78 -21.02
C SER A 80 -10.98 6.80 -19.73
N PHE A 81 -10.37 6.46 -18.60
CA PHE A 81 -11.00 6.60 -17.27
C PHE A 81 -11.40 8.05 -17.00
N THR A 82 -10.46 9.00 -17.19
CA THR A 82 -10.74 10.43 -17.00
C THR A 82 -11.96 10.90 -17.80
N ARG A 83 -11.95 10.60 -19.11
CA ARG A 83 -13.07 10.99 -19.99
C ARG A 83 -14.40 10.34 -19.59
N THR A 84 -14.35 9.11 -19.07
CA THR A 84 -15.56 8.43 -18.60
C THR A 84 -16.12 9.09 -17.35
N ILE A 85 -15.25 9.46 -16.40
CA ILE A 85 -15.65 10.20 -15.20
C ILE A 85 -16.25 11.55 -15.58
N GLU A 86 -15.60 12.34 -16.44
CA GLU A 86 -16.11 13.63 -16.90
C GLU A 86 -17.49 13.54 -17.56
N LYS A 87 -17.76 12.47 -18.33
CA LYS A 87 -19.01 12.30 -19.04
C LYS A 87 -20.15 11.69 -18.22
N GLN A 88 -19.85 10.65 -17.46
CA GLN A 88 -20.86 9.85 -16.76
C GLN A 88 -21.05 10.29 -15.30
N TYR A 89 -20.03 10.93 -14.71
CA TYR A 89 -20.02 11.33 -13.30
C TYR A 89 -19.50 12.75 -13.13
N PRO A 90 -20.18 13.76 -13.73
CA PRO A 90 -19.73 15.16 -13.70
C PRO A 90 -19.56 15.71 -12.28
N GLN A 91 -20.28 15.18 -11.30
CA GLN A 91 -20.13 15.54 -9.89
C GLN A 91 -18.74 15.19 -9.32
N PHE A 92 -18.00 14.26 -9.93
CA PHE A 92 -16.65 13.87 -9.53
C PHE A 92 -15.55 14.42 -10.45
N GLU A 93 -15.90 15.25 -11.43
CA GLU A 93 -14.92 15.83 -12.35
C GLU A 93 -13.85 16.66 -11.63
N ALA A 94 -14.27 17.56 -10.74
CA ALA A 94 -13.36 18.41 -9.96
C ALA A 94 -12.44 17.59 -9.07
N LEU A 95 -12.97 16.54 -8.40
CA LEU A 95 -12.19 15.60 -7.61
C LEU A 95 -11.13 14.90 -8.48
N ASN A 96 -11.54 14.30 -9.60
CA ASN A 96 -10.65 13.57 -10.50
C ASN A 96 -9.55 14.49 -11.06
N ARG A 97 -9.88 15.73 -11.43
CA ARG A 97 -8.92 16.75 -11.89
C ARG A 97 -7.91 17.12 -10.79
N GLY A 98 -8.37 17.33 -9.55
CA GLY A 98 -7.53 17.63 -8.39
C GLY A 98 -6.57 16.51 -8.06
N LEU A 99 -7.00 15.25 -8.10
CA LEU A 99 -6.13 14.09 -7.87
C LEU A 99 -5.08 13.95 -8.97
N ARG A 100 -5.45 14.19 -10.23
CA ARG A 100 -4.53 14.08 -11.37
C ARG A 100 -3.52 15.21 -11.49
N SER A 101 -3.66 16.29 -10.74
CA SER A 101 -2.62 17.34 -10.64
C SER A 101 -1.43 16.89 -9.81
N LYS A 102 -1.57 15.82 -9.03
CA LYS A 102 -0.50 15.18 -8.24
C LYS A 102 0.19 14.07 -9.03
N THR A 103 1.36 13.63 -8.58
CA THR A 103 2.01 12.43 -9.12
C THR A 103 1.13 11.20 -8.84
N MET A 104 0.77 10.47 -9.90
CA MET A 104 -0.13 9.32 -9.81
C MET A 104 0.46 8.25 -8.88
N SER A 105 -0.34 7.82 -7.93
CA SER A 105 0.01 6.77 -6.96
C SER A 105 -1.21 5.93 -6.59
N MET A 106 -0.97 4.80 -5.95
CA MET A 106 -2.04 3.92 -5.48
C MET A 106 -2.88 4.57 -4.38
N GLU A 107 -2.26 5.43 -3.56
CA GLU A 107 -2.96 6.22 -2.54
C GLU A 107 -3.97 7.19 -3.16
N LEU A 108 -3.67 7.76 -4.33
CA LEU A 108 -4.64 8.63 -5.03
C LEU A 108 -5.86 7.86 -5.54
N MET A 109 -5.68 6.62 -5.97
CA MET A 109 -6.81 5.76 -6.32
C MET A 109 -7.64 5.41 -5.07
N GLU A 110 -6.99 5.16 -3.93
CA GLU A 110 -7.68 5.00 -2.64
C GLU A 110 -8.50 6.24 -2.28
N GLU A 111 -7.88 7.42 -2.38
CA GLU A 111 -8.55 8.70 -2.11
C GLU A 111 -9.76 8.91 -3.03
N PHE A 112 -9.65 8.54 -4.31
CA PHE A 112 -10.76 8.59 -5.26
C PHE A 112 -11.90 7.65 -4.85
N LEU A 113 -11.60 6.38 -4.55
CA LEU A 113 -12.60 5.38 -4.14
C LEU A 113 -13.33 5.78 -2.85
N ILE A 114 -12.59 6.32 -1.88
CA ILE A 114 -13.17 6.81 -0.62
C ILE A 114 -14.04 8.04 -0.86
N SER A 115 -13.53 9.03 -1.60
CA SER A 115 -14.23 10.29 -1.86
C SER A 115 -15.49 10.11 -2.73
N THR A 116 -15.51 9.09 -3.59
CA THR A 116 -16.71 8.73 -4.36
C THR A 116 -17.71 7.85 -3.58
N GLY A 117 -17.43 7.53 -2.31
CA GLY A 117 -18.27 6.70 -1.46
C GLY A 117 -18.32 5.23 -1.85
N LYS A 118 -17.39 4.78 -2.69
CA LYS A 118 -17.34 3.38 -3.16
C LYS A 118 -16.53 2.46 -2.23
N LYS A 119 -15.87 3.06 -1.24
CA LYS A 119 -15.04 2.36 -0.28
C LYS A 119 -14.96 3.15 1.04
N ASN A 120 -14.88 2.44 2.14
CA ASN A 120 -14.53 3.03 3.43
C ASN A 120 -13.00 3.05 3.60
N ALA A 121 -12.48 4.06 4.32
CA ALA A 121 -11.09 4.10 4.69
C ALA A 121 -10.72 2.87 5.54
N ILE A 122 -9.52 2.34 5.33
CA ILE A 122 -9.00 1.24 6.12
C ILE A 122 -8.81 1.72 7.55
N LYS A 123 -9.31 0.93 8.51
CA LYS A 123 -9.09 1.15 9.93
C LYS A 123 -8.13 0.09 10.44
N TYR A 124 -7.22 0.51 11.30
CA TYR A 124 -6.29 -0.38 11.97
C TYR A 124 -6.53 -0.34 13.48
N GLU A 125 -6.40 -1.49 14.10
CA GLU A 125 -6.53 -1.66 15.54
C GLU A 125 -5.32 -2.40 16.09
N LEU A 126 -4.86 -2.01 17.27
CA LEU A 126 -3.84 -2.73 18.01
C LEU A 126 -4.54 -3.63 19.03
N LYS A 127 -4.18 -4.90 19.10
CA LYS A 127 -4.74 -5.80 20.13
C LYS A 127 -4.38 -5.37 21.55
N LYS A 128 -3.22 -4.70 21.70
CA LYS A 128 -2.79 -4.06 22.94
C LYS A 128 -2.30 -2.66 22.61
N GLU A 129 -2.53 -1.69 23.49
CA GLU A 129 -2.05 -0.32 23.33
C GLU A 129 -0.84 -0.01 24.22
N ARG A 130 -0.54 -0.88 25.19
CA ARG A 130 0.58 -0.73 26.12
C ARG A 130 1.13 -2.07 26.58
N GLN A 131 2.40 -2.07 26.95
CA GLN A 131 3.08 -3.20 27.57
C GLN A 131 4.09 -2.74 28.63
N GLU A 132 4.15 -3.50 29.74
CA GLU A 132 5.05 -3.19 30.84
C GLU A 132 6.03 -4.35 31.04
N PHE A 133 7.30 -3.99 31.23
CA PHE A 133 8.36 -4.93 31.48
C PHE A 133 9.05 -4.57 32.80
N SER A 134 9.05 -5.52 33.71
CA SER A 134 9.77 -5.41 34.95
C SER A 134 11.12 -6.14 34.86
N LYS A 135 12.19 -5.47 35.27
CA LYS A 135 13.50 -6.14 35.50
C LYS A 135 14.18 -6.63 34.23
N ILE A 136 14.40 -5.74 33.25
CA ILE A 136 15.14 -6.07 32.02
C ILE A 136 16.64 -6.10 32.29
N ALA A 137 17.27 -7.23 31.96
CA ALA A 137 18.72 -7.45 32.04
C ALA A 137 19.39 -7.76 30.69
N SER A 138 18.64 -8.29 29.75
CA SER A 138 19.09 -8.66 28.39
C SER A 138 18.14 -8.09 27.35
N VAL A 139 18.55 -8.11 26.09
CA VAL A 139 17.66 -7.74 24.96
C VAL A 139 16.44 -8.65 24.97
N ILE A 140 15.27 -8.04 24.82
CA ILE A 140 13.98 -8.72 24.72
C ILE A 140 13.41 -8.44 23.34
N GLN A 141 12.94 -9.49 22.66
CA GLN A 141 12.14 -9.38 21.44
C GLN A 141 10.67 -9.61 21.79
N GLU A 142 9.83 -8.72 21.31
CA GLU A 142 8.39 -8.72 21.55
C GLU A 142 7.62 -8.32 20.30
N GLN A 143 6.30 -8.44 20.36
CA GLN A 143 5.45 -8.30 19.20
C GLN A 143 4.24 -7.41 19.46
N ILE A 144 3.86 -6.64 18.42
CA ILE A 144 2.62 -5.88 18.37
C ILE A 144 1.75 -6.48 17.28
N GLU A 145 0.57 -6.95 17.63
CA GLU A 145 -0.39 -7.42 16.65
C GLU A 145 -1.28 -6.27 16.18
N ILE A 146 -1.27 -6.06 14.86
CA ILE A 146 -2.03 -5.02 14.15
C ILE A 146 -3.08 -5.72 13.30
N VAL A 147 -4.34 -5.32 13.46
CA VAL A 147 -5.45 -5.84 12.68
C VAL A 147 -5.98 -4.73 11.78
N LYS A 148 -6.14 -5.00 10.48
CA LYS A 148 -6.79 -4.10 9.55
C LYS A 148 -8.23 -4.50 9.30
N ASN A 149 -9.13 -3.51 9.27
CA ASN A 149 -10.52 -3.68 8.88
C ASN A 149 -10.74 -2.92 7.56
N GLY A 150 -10.83 -3.65 6.46
CA GLY A 150 -11.00 -3.11 5.13
C GLY A 150 -10.04 -3.71 4.10
N TRP A 151 -10.20 -3.31 2.86
CA TRP A 151 -9.40 -3.77 1.72
C TRP A 151 -8.75 -2.57 1.01
N GLY A 152 -7.74 -2.83 0.18
CA GLY A 152 -7.09 -1.87 -0.68
C GLY A 152 -5.67 -1.53 -0.26
N TYR A 153 -5.12 -0.47 -0.83
CA TYR A 153 -3.75 -0.06 -0.65
C TYR A 153 -3.61 0.93 0.51
N SER A 154 -2.81 0.58 1.48
CA SER A 154 -2.44 1.47 2.58
C SER A 154 -1.13 1.00 3.20
N GLN A 155 -0.24 1.93 3.48
CA GLN A 155 1.03 1.68 4.15
C GLN A 155 0.99 2.25 5.57
N ILE A 156 1.69 1.58 6.50
CA ILE A 156 1.85 2.08 7.87
C ILE A 156 3.32 2.42 8.08
N GLU A 157 3.60 3.68 8.34
CA GLU A 157 4.90 4.15 8.81
C GLU A 157 5.05 3.85 10.30
N VAL A 158 6.21 3.34 10.69
CA VAL A 158 6.52 2.94 12.06
C VAL A 158 7.69 3.77 12.58
N PHE A 159 7.48 4.44 13.70
CA PHE A 159 8.50 5.27 14.36
C PHE A 159 8.62 4.86 15.82
N SER A 160 9.80 5.01 16.38
CA SER A 160 10.03 4.95 17.83
C SER A 160 10.52 6.31 18.34
N ASP A 161 9.99 6.77 19.47
CA ASP A 161 10.47 7.99 20.14
C ASP A 161 11.52 7.71 21.21
N ALA A 162 11.88 6.45 21.42
CA ALA A 162 12.85 6.04 22.43
C ALA A 162 13.95 5.14 21.83
N ALA A 163 15.20 5.49 22.08
CA ALA A 163 16.35 4.78 21.52
C ALA A 163 16.43 3.29 21.92
N PHE A 164 15.86 2.92 23.07
CA PHE A 164 15.83 1.55 23.55
C PHE A 164 14.76 0.67 22.89
N LEU A 165 13.81 1.26 22.17
CA LEU A 165 12.77 0.58 21.42
C LEU A 165 13.14 0.57 19.93
N GLN A 166 13.30 -0.60 19.35
CA GLN A 166 13.72 -0.77 17.97
C GLN A 166 12.72 -1.65 17.22
N PRO A 167 11.75 -1.05 16.51
CA PRO A 167 10.91 -1.80 15.58
C PRO A 167 11.76 -2.45 14.50
N GLU A 168 11.44 -3.68 14.10
CA GLU A 168 12.19 -4.41 13.08
C GLU A 168 12.10 -3.73 11.71
N GLN A 169 10.96 -3.08 11.43
CA GLN A 169 10.76 -2.36 10.18
C GLN A 169 10.12 -0.99 10.41
N SER A 170 10.46 -0.04 9.54
CA SER A 170 9.94 1.34 9.57
C SER A 170 8.72 1.56 8.67
N LEU A 171 8.38 0.58 7.83
CA LEU A 171 7.27 0.63 6.89
C LEU A 171 6.62 -0.74 6.77
N ILE A 172 5.32 -0.82 7.03
CA ILE A 172 4.50 -2.02 6.82
C ILE A 172 3.69 -1.80 5.55
N ARG A 173 3.80 -2.74 4.60
CA ARG A 173 3.11 -2.69 3.31
C ARG A 173 1.83 -3.52 3.33
N PRO A 174 0.91 -3.30 2.37
CA PRO A 174 -0.30 -4.12 2.26
C PRO A 174 -0.03 -5.62 2.17
N ASP A 175 1.06 -6.00 1.48
CA ASP A 175 1.45 -7.39 1.24
C ASP A 175 2.06 -8.09 2.45
N ASP A 176 2.47 -7.32 3.46
CA ASP A 176 3.00 -7.88 4.71
C ASP A 176 1.89 -8.49 5.59
N PHE A 177 0.63 -8.11 5.32
CA PHE A 177 -0.52 -8.62 6.05
C PHE A 177 -0.92 -10.04 5.63
N LEU A 178 -0.97 -10.96 6.57
CA LEU A 178 -1.58 -12.27 6.39
C LEU A 178 -3.09 -12.16 6.64
N GLY A 179 -3.86 -11.99 5.56
CA GLY A 179 -5.27 -11.69 5.65
C GLY A 179 -5.52 -10.30 6.26
N SER A 180 -6.11 -10.26 7.45
CA SER A 180 -6.37 -9.01 8.18
C SER A 180 -5.37 -8.68 9.27
N SER A 181 -4.38 -9.55 9.54
CA SER A 181 -3.46 -9.41 10.67
C SER A 181 -2.01 -9.26 10.20
N PHE A 182 -1.27 -8.43 10.93
CA PHE A 182 0.18 -8.31 10.82
C PHE A 182 0.80 -8.27 12.22
N THR A 183 1.96 -8.90 12.38
CA THR A 183 2.72 -8.90 13.62
C THR A 183 4.00 -8.11 13.42
N LEU A 184 4.13 -6.98 14.11
CA LEU A 184 5.32 -6.15 14.13
C LEU A 184 6.23 -6.58 15.27
N ASP A 185 7.39 -7.08 14.94
CA ASP A 185 8.44 -7.38 15.92
C ASP A 185 9.17 -6.10 16.34
N TYR A 186 9.55 -6.03 17.62
CA TYR A 186 10.40 -4.97 18.14
C TYR A 186 11.33 -5.46 19.23
N LEU A 187 12.48 -4.82 19.36
CA LEU A 187 13.47 -5.12 20.38
C LEU A 187 13.46 -4.06 21.48
N ILE A 188 13.68 -4.51 22.70
CA ILE A 188 13.99 -3.65 23.86
C ILE A 188 15.46 -3.88 24.19
N ASP A 189 16.29 -2.84 23.98
CA ASP A 189 17.73 -2.88 24.20
C ASP A 189 18.08 -2.23 25.54
N PRO A 190 18.42 -3.01 26.60
CA PRO A 190 18.80 -2.46 27.88
C PRO A 190 20.11 -1.67 27.86
N ALA A 191 20.96 -1.81 26.84
CA ALA A 191 22.16 -1.00 26.71
C ALA A 191 21.84 0.48 26.48
N ARG A 192 20.69 0.76 25.88
CA ARG A 192 20.20 2.11 25.60
C ARG A 192 19.20 2.65 26.63
N MET A 193 19.01 1.92 27.74
CA MET A 193 18.15 2.32 28.85
C MET A 193 18.96 2.93 29.99
N HIS A 194 18.40 3.94 30.67
CA HIS A 194 18.93 4.38 31.96
C HIS A 194 18.44 3.46 33.09
N ALA A 195 19.13 3.49 34.22
CA ALA A 195 18.73 2.71 35.39
C ALA A 195 17.37 3.17 35.92
N GLY A 196 16.52 2.21 36.30
CA GLY A 196 15.15 2.48 36.74
C GLY A 196 14.13 2.40 35.61
N HIS A 197 13.07 3.22 35.68
CA HIS A 197 11.96 3.21 34.73
C HIS A 197 12.29 3.99 33.47
N ASN A 198 12.01 3.38 32.32
CA ASN A 198 12.13 3.96 30.99
C ASN A 198 10.77 3.91 30.32
N PHE A 199 10.41 4.98 29.64
CA PHE A 199 9.17 5.13 28.90
C PHE A 199 9.49 5.36 27.43
N GLY A 200 8.76 4.73 26.56
CA GLY A 200 8.90 4.91 25.12
C GLY A 200 7.64 4.53 24.38
N ARG A 201 7.53 4.99 23.14
CA ARG A 201 6.37 4.75 22.30
C ARG A 201 6.79 4.33 20.92
N ILE A 202 6.07 3.34 20.38
CA ILE A 202 6.08 3.01 18.95
C ILE A 202 4.85 3.65 18.34
N ILE A 203 5.07 4.53 17.36
CA ILE A 203 4.06 5.34 16.71
C ILE A 203 3.81 4.75 15.33
N LEU A 204 2.56 4.44 15.03
CA LEU A 204 2.09 3.88 13.79
C LEU A 204 1.24 4.93 13.06
N LYS A 205 1.57 5.22 11.79
CA LYS A 205 0.91 6.23 10.98
C LYS A 205 0.49 5.67 9.62
N SER A 206 -0.74 5.97 9.19
CA SER A 206 -1.22 5.65 7.84
C SER A 206 -2.20 6.73 7.39
N GLY A 207 -1.77 7.63 6.52
CA GLY A 207 -2.54 8.82 6.15
C GLY A 207 -2.94 9.63 7.38
N ASN A 208 -4.26 9.79 7.59
CA ASN A 208 -4.81 10.51 8.75
C ASN A 208 -4.94 9.64 10.01
N TRP A 209 -4.72 8.33 9.89
CA TRP A 209 -4.76 7.42 11.04
C TRP A 209 -3.42 7.44 11.78
N LYS A 210 -3.49 7.52 13.11
CA LYS A 210 -2.34 7.44 13.99
C LYS A 210 -2.72 6.66 15.24
N LYS A 211 -1.87 5.70 15.61
CA LYS A 211 -1.95 4.98 16.88
C LYS A 211 -0.59 4.94 17.55
N THR A 212 -0.61 4.80 18.85
CA THR A 212 0.59 4.77 19.67
C THR A 212 0.54 3.53 20.56
N PHE A 213 1.63 2.78 20.55
CA PHE A 213 1.86 1.67 21.47
C PHE A 213 2.86 2.11 22.52
N GLU A 214 2.47 2.05 23.80
CA GLU A 214 3.26 2.52 24.93
C GLU A 214 4.04 1.38 25.56
N VAL A 215 5.33 1.61 25.81
CA VAL A 215 6.19 0.64 26.49
C VAL A 215 6.79 1.30 27.75
N THR A 216 6.55 0.64 28.87
CA THR A 216 7.24 0.96 30.13
C THR A 216 8.18 -0.18 30.46
N ALA A 217 9.46 0.15 30.61
CA ALA A 217 10.50 -0.84 30.83
C ALA A 217 11.39 -0.44 32.02
N ARG A 218 11.58 -1.36 32.98
CA ARG A 218 12.45 -1.10 34.13
C ARG A 218 13.76 -1.86 34.00
N LYS A 219 14.86 -1.13 33.93
CA LYS A 219 16.22 -1.68 34.00
C LYS A 219 16.67 -1.80 35.46
N PHE A 220 17.33 -2.87 35.80
CA PHE A 220 17.96 -3.02 37.12
C PHE A 220 18.96 -1.92 37.39
N THR A 221 18.99 -1.42 38.61
CA THR A 221 20.11 -0.58 39.11
C THR A 221 21.31 -1.47 39.43
N ALA A 222 22.51 -0.89 39.38
CA ALA A 222 23.74 -1.61 39.79
C ALA A 222 23.62 -2.21 41.19
N LYS A 223 23.04 -1.47 42.14
CA LYS A 223 22.79 -1.95 43.52
C LYS A 223 21.86 -3.17 43.56
N GLU A 224 20.82 -3.20 42.75
CA GLU A 224 19.90 -4.35 42.70
C GLU A 224 20.57 -5.60 42.08
N ILE A 225 21.47 -5.41 41.10
CA ILE A 225 22.27 -6.47 40.49
C ILE A 225 23.22 -7.06 41.53
N ASP A 226 23.96 -6.24 42.24
CA ASP A 226 24.89 -6.67 43.28
C ASP A 226 24.16 -7.41 44.43
N HIS A 227 23.01 -6.92 44.85
CA HIS A 227 22.20 -7.55 45.86
C HIS A 227 21.70 -8.94 45.44
N ARG A 228 21.26 -9.08 44.18
CA ARG A 228 20.87 -10.40 43.63
C ARG A 228 22.02 -11.37 43.55
N ALA A 229 23.16 -10.93 43.08
CA ALA A 229 24.38 -11.76 43.03
C ALA A 229 24.82 -12.24 44.43
N HIS A 230 24.65 -11.36 45.43
CA HIS A 230 24.94 -11.72 46.83
C HIS A 230 23.95 -12.73 47.40
N ILE A 231 22.62 -12.58 47.12
CA ILE A 231 21.60 -13.58 47.54
C ILE A 231 21.86 -14.92 46.87
N GLN A 232 22.13 -14.96 45.56
CA GLN A 232 22.43 -16.19 44.86
C GLN A 232 23.66 -16.91 45.43
N LYS A 233 24.72 -16.17 45.74
CA LYS A 233 25.91 -16.75 46.38
C LYS A 233 25.61 -17.33 47.74
N LYS A 234 24.77 -16.66 48.54
CA LYS A 234 24.36 -17.21 49.85
C LYS A 234 23.49 -18.46 49.71
N GLU A 235 22.60 -18.49 48.76
CA GLU A 235 21.72 -19.64 48.54
C GLU A 235 22.50 -20.87 48.02
N ILE A 236 23.44 -20.65 47.11
CA ILE A 236 24.38 -21.71 46.65
C ILE A 236 25.23 -22.23 47.82
N ALA A 237 25.79 -21.36 48.64
CA ALA A 237 26.57 -21.73 49.79
C ALA A 237 25.77 -22.54 50.81
N ARG A 238 24.47 -22.17 51.03
CA ARG A 238 23.56 -22.93 51.89
C ARG A 238 23.25 -24.31 51.32
N LEU A 239 22.91 -24.40 50.05
CA LEU A 239 22.67 -25.71 49.38
C LEU A 239 23.89 -26.62 49.41
N TYR A 240 25.08 -26.02 49.32
CA TYR A 240 26.35 -26.80 49.41
C TYR A 240 26.59 -27.31 50.83
N GLN A 241 26.22 -26.54 51.84
CA GLN A 241 26.31 -26.95 53.24
C GLN A 241 25.31 -28.04 53.62
N ASP A 242 24.05 -27.91 53.17
CA ASP A 242 23.00 -28.90 53.33
C ASP A 242 23.28 -30.22 52.57
N TYR A 243 24.23 -30.20 51.61
CA TYR A 243 24.69 -31.43 50.92
C TYR A 243 25.87 -32.12 51.61
N LEU A 244 26.60 -31.42 52.47
CA LEU A 244 27.76 -31.96 53.20
C LEU A 244 27.42 -32.51 54.59
N ASP A 245 26.25 -32.18 55.15
CA ASP A 245 25.70 -32.69 56.39
C ASP A 245 24.80 -33.93 56.11
#